data_a06564d14cadd414951c3d7595537883
#
_entry.id   a06564d14cadd414951c3d7595537883
#
_cell.length_a   1.000
_cell.length_b   1.000
_cell.length_c   1.000
_cell.angle_alpha   90.00
_cell.angle_beta   90.00
_cell.angle_gamma   90.00
#
_symmetry.space_group_name_H-M   'P 1'
#
loop_
_entity.id
_entity.type
_entity.pdbx_description
1 polymer ?
#
loop_
_entity_poly.entity_id
_entity_poly.type
_entity_poly.pdbx_seq_one_letter_code
_entity_poly.pdbx_strand_id
1 'polypeptide(L)'
;MTHRWHNLGDLVDRTLSLETTAIVDLRDDTHPRTYTHADVDRLANGVATALRARGLPDGAHVAIASLNRAEYLIAYFGIMRAGYVAVPINIKQSREILDYVIDDAGISLAFVDAARHEALAARVPVIDFDDAGPDGFAAQIPPADFDAVRPDDNRVAQMLYTSGSTGKPKGVPLTHTGQLWALAATHAQPEHPSAQRYLLAQPLFHMNGLFMAKRAFSVNGTLVILPSFDVTSYVDALERYRITVLTAVPTMFARLVKDPQTLAGRDVSSLKRVMLGSAPMSTALLAHIQAAFPETHIHHGYGTTEAGPSIFGPHPDGIPLPPLALGYPLSPDAVKLVDGPDAHQGVLCMRNPAVMHGYHRLPEKSAQVLDDGWYYSGDVMRRDANGFFYFVGRADDMFVCAGENIYPVEVEKLLEAHPEVRQASVVPLPDEERAAVPVAFVVRQPGSTLSAEDLKQHALANGPAYQHPRRVAFVTELPWAGTNKVDRHALLQQARALEASRGWSDGRANSLSLTGAHAS
;
A
#
# COMPACT_ATOMS: atom_id res chain seq x y z
N MET A 1 17.03 -18.91 -10.67
CA MET A 1 17.52 -17.62 -11.23
C MET A 1 18.65 -17.13 -10.35
N THR A 2 19.85 -16.94 -10.87
CA THR A 2 20.94 -16.29 -10.14
C THR A 2 20.58 -14.81 -10.01
N HIS A 3 20.26 -14.36 -8.80
CA HIS A 3 19.94 -12.95 -8.56
C HIS A 3 21.19 -12.11 -8.81
N ARG A 4 21.02 -11.01 -9.54
CA ARG A 4 22.05 -10.01 -9.81
C ARG A 4 22.52 -9.33 -8.51
N TRP A 5 21.62 -9.20 -7.54
CA TRP A 5 21.85 -8.58 -6.23
C TRP A 5 21.88 -9.64 -5.12
N HIS A 6 22.68 -9.40 -4.10
CA HIS A 6 22.77 -10.27 -2.91
C HIS A 6 22.21 -9.59 -1.65
N ASN A 7 22.24 -8.25 -1.61
CA ASN A 7 21.75 -7.45 -0.49
C ASN A 7 20.68 -6.47 -0.99
N LEU A 8 19.54 -6.42 -0.31
CA LEU A 8 18.42 -5.55 -0.68
C LEU A 8 18.76 -4.05 -0.56
N GLY A 9 19.75 -3.70 0.26
CA GLY A 9 20.29 -2.35 0.36
C GLY A 9 21.26 -1.97 -0.77
N ASP A 10 21.66 -2.93 -1.60
CA ASP A 10 22.63 -2.74 -2.68
C ASP A 10 22.00 -3.07 -4.04
N LEU A 11 21.05 -2.25 -4.47
CA LEU A 11 20.30 -2.42 -5.72
C LEU A 11 20.86 -1.63 -6.90
N VAL A 12 21.84 -0.75 -6.66
CA VAL A 12 22.42 0.09 -7.72
C VAL A 12 23.18 -0.77 -8.72
N ASP A 13 22.89 -0.57 -10.00
CA ASP A 13 23.62 -1.22 -11.09
C ASP A 13 24.86 -0.43 -11.47
N ARG A 14 26.01 -0.84 -10.96
CA ARG A 14 27.30 -0.20 -11.22
C ARG A 14 27.85 -0.47 -12.63
N THR A 15 27.14 -1.25 -13.47
CA THR A 15 27.49 -1.41 -14.89
C THR A 15 26.91 -0.27 -15.75
N LEU A 16 25.97 0.52 -15.19
CA LEU A 16 25.38 1.70 -15.81
C LEU A 16 26.04 2.98 -15.27
N SER A 17 25.80 4.10 -15.96
CA SER A 17 26.26 5.40 -15.44
C SER A 17 25.59 5.73 -14.11
N LEU A 18 26.40 6.04 -13.11
CA LEU A 18 25.93 6.46 -11.78
C LEU A 18 25.74 7.98 -11.67
N GLU A 19 26.11 8.75 -12.69
CA GLU A 19 25.93 10.20 -12.74
C GLU A 19 24.51 10.62 -13.11
N THR A 20 23.64 9.66 -13.46
CA THR A 20 22.23 9.93 -13.73
C THR A 20 21.47 10.20 -12.44
N THR A 21 20.42 11.01 -12.53
CA THR A 21 19.56 11.37 -11.40
C THR A 21 18.87 10.12 -10.85
N ALA A 22 19.08 9.84 -9.57
CA ALA A 22 18.40 8.77 -8.81
C ALA A 22 17.16 9.27 -8.07
N ILE A 23 17.28 10.41 -7.37
CA ILE A 23 16.20 11.00 -6.58
C ILE A 23 16.05 12.48 -6.90
N VAL A 24 14.79 12.92 -7.04
CA VAL A 24 14.38 14.32 -6.92
C VAL A 24 13.47 14.42 -5.70
N ASP A 25 13.94 15.07 -4.65
CA ASP A 25 13.22 15.27 -3.38
C ASP A 25 12.47 16.61 -3.41
N LEU A 26 11.14 16.54 -3.34
CA LEU A 26 10.22 17.68 -3.44
C LEU A 26 9.64 18.08 -2.07
N ARG A 27 10.37 17.90 -0.96
CA ARG A 27 9.94 18.43 0.34
C ARG A 27 9.83 19.95 0.33
N ASP A 28 10.72 20.60 -0.38
CA ASP A 28 10.61 21.99 -0.81
C ASP A 28 10.54 21.99 -2.35
N ASP A 29 9.34 22.16 -2.90
CA ASP A 29 9.09 22.14 -4.34
C ASP A 29 9.64 23.38 -5.05
N THR A 30 9.92 24.45 -4.30
CA THR A 30 10.58 25.66 -4.80
C THR A 30 12.09 25.48 -4.92
N HIS A 31 12.69 24.63 -4.09
CA HIS A 31 14.12 24.28 -4.09
C HIS A 31 14.32 22.75 -4.05
N PRO A 32 13.99 22.03 -5.12
CA PRO A 32 14.12 20.57 -5.18
C PRO A 32 15.57 20.14 -4.98
N ARG A 33 15.77 19.13 -4.13
CA ARG A 33 17.10 18.52 -3.94
C ARG A 33 17.23 17.32 -4.87
N THR A 34 18.36 17.27 -5.58
CA THR A 34 18.63 16.20 -6.55
C THR A 34 19.85 15.40 -6.11
N TYR A 35 19.75 14.08 -6.22
CA TYR A 35 20.83 13.13 -5.93
C TYR A 35 21.06 12.24 -7.15
N THR A 36 22.32 12.02 -7.51
CA THR A 36 22.70 11.02 -8.49
C THR A 36 22.68 9.61 -7.87
N HIS A 37 22.77 8.57 -8.69
CA HIS A 37 22.96 7.21 -8.19
C HIS A 37 24.28 7.09 -7.40
N ALA A 38 25.33 7.78 -7.81
CA ALA A 38 26.61 7.86 -7.09
C ALA A 38 26.43 8.49 -5.70
N ASP A 39 25.68 9.60 -5.59
CA ASP A 39 25.42 10.24 -4.31
C ASP A 39 24.68 9.31 -3.34
N VAL A 40 23.59 8.68 -3.82
CA VAL A 40 22.82 7.74 -2.99
C VAL A 40 23.67 6.54 -2.59
N ASP A 41 24.47 5.99 -3.51
CA ASP A 41 25.35 4.85 -3.24
C ASP A 41 26.37 5.18 -2.13
N ARG A 42 27.09 6.30 -2.24
CA ARG A 42 28.09 6.72 -1.28
C ARG A 42 27.51 7.13 0.07
N LEU A 43 26.34 7.78 0.08
CA LEU A 43 25.66 8.15 1.34
C LEU A 43 25.07 6.91 2.05
N ALA A 44 24.53 5.95 1.32
CA ALA A 44 24.08 4.68 1.92
C ALA A 44 25.26 3.87 2.50
N ASN A 45 26.42 3.90 1.83
CA ASN A 45 27.66 3.37 2.37
C ASN A 45 28.10 4.12 3.63
N GLY A 46 27.95 5.44 3.67
CA GLY A 46 28.20 6.26 4.85
C GLY A 46 27.33 5.86 6.04
N VAL A 47 26.03 5.63 5.80
CA VAL A 47 25.13 5.09 6.83
C VAL A 47 25.61 3.72 7.33
N ALA A 48 25.96 2.81 6.43
CA ALA A 48 26.45 1.48 6.81
C ALA A 48 27.73 1.57 7.66
N THR A 49 28.70 2.40 7.25
CA THR A 49 29.94 2.66 7.98
C THR A 49 29.67 3.22 9.37
N ALA A 50 28.83 4.26 9.47
CA ALA A 50 28.48 4.90 10.73
C ALA A 50 27.75 3.96 11.70
N LEU A 51 26.85 3.11 11.20
CA LEU A 51 26.15 2.12 12.02
C LEU A 51 27.08 1.01 12.51
N ARG A 52 28.00 0.52 11.67
CA ARG A 52 28.99 -0.47 12.08
C ARG A 52 29.97 0.09 13.12
N ALA A 53 30.39 1.36 12.98
CA ALA A 53 31.25 2.02 13.96
C ALA A 53 30.60 2.16 15.35
N ARG A 54 29.25 2.14 15.43
CA ARG A 54 28.52 2.17 16.71
C ARG A 54 28.50 0.82 17.43
N GLY A 55 28.96 -0.26 16.80
CA GLY A 55 29.02 -1.59 17.42
C GLY A 55 27.67 -2.19 17.77
N LEU A 56 26.61 -1.88 17.02
CA LEU A 56 25.31 -2.48 17.24
C LEU A 56 25.38 -4.03 17.08
N PRO A 57 24.57 -4.79 17.83
CA PRO A 57 24.52 -6.24 17.71
C PRO A 57 24.23 -6.69 16.28
N ASP A 58 24.70 -7.86 15.88
CA ASP A 58 24.40 -8.40 14.56
C ASP A 58 22.89 -8.60 14.39
N GLY A 59 22.34 -8.14 13.26
CA GLY A 59 20.91 -8.14 13.01
C GLY A 59 20.11 -7.13 13.83
N ALA A 60 20.74 -6.13 14.46
CA ALA A 60 20.04 -5.09 15.19
C ALA A 60 18.95 -4.42 14.33
N HIS A 61 17.85 -4.08 14.97
CA HIS A 61 16.75 -3.38 14.33
C HIS A 61 16.97 -1.87 14.43
N VAL A 62 16.95 -1.20 13.26
CA VAL A 62 17.15 0.24 13.15
C VAL A 62 15.89 0.85 12.54
N ALA A 63 15.24 1.74 13.29
CA ALA A 63 13.99 2.38 12.88
C ALA A 63 14.22 3.56 11.93
N ILE A 64 13.20 3.84 11.11
CA ILE A 64 13.10 5.08 10.34
C ILE A 64 11.70 5.66 10.56
N ALA A 65 11.60 6.85 11.14
CA ALA A 65 10.36 7.54 11.44
C ALA A 65 10.38 8.96 10.85
N SER A 66 9.91 9.10 9.63
CA SER A 66 9.91 10.36 8.88
C SER A 66 8.84 10.37 7.78
N LEU A 67 8.47 11.55 7.32
CA LEU A 67 7.84 11.73 6.01
C LEU A 67 8.78 11.24 4.90
N ASN A 68 8.23 11.06 3.69
CA ASN A 68 9.05 10.68 2.53
C ASN A 68 10.12 11.74 2.25
N ARG A 69 11.34 11.30 2.03
CA ARG A 69 12.50 12.13 1.70
C ARG A 69 13.66 11.28 1.18
N ALA A 70 14.64 11.93 0.55
CA ALA A 70 15.81 11.21 0.03
C ALA A 70 16.61 10.50 1.13
N GLU A 71 16.83 11.17 2.26
CA GLU A 71 17.59 10.62 3.39
C GLU A 71 16.90 9.38 4.01
N TYR A 72 15.58 9.29 3.91
CA TYR A 72 14.84 8.08 4.31
C TYR A 72 15.33 6.85 3.54
N LEU A 73 15.40 6.94 2.21
CA LEU A 73 15.86 5.83 1.36
C LEU A 73 17.35 5.57 1.51
N ILE A 74 18.16 6.62 1.67
CA ILE A 74 19.58 6.49 1.94
C ILE A 74 19.82 5.72 3.24
N ALA A 75 19.11 6.08 4.32
CA ALA A 75 19.17 5.37 5.60
C ALA A 75 18.66 3.92 5.44
N TYR A 76 17.52 3.72 4.77
CA TYR A 76 16.93 2.41 4.53
C TYR A 76 17.88 1.45 3.82
N PHE A 77 18.54 1.88 2.75
CA PHE A 77 19.53 1.06 2.05
C PHE A 77 20.79 0.83 2.87
N GLY A 78 21.30 1.87 3.56
CA GLY A 78 22.52 1.76 4.37
C GLY A 78 22.36 0.83 5.57
N ILE A 79 21.21 0.82 6.23
CA ILE A 79 20.89 -0.14 7.32
C ILE A 79 21.05 -1.57 6.83
N MET A 80 20.45 -1.89 5.69
CA MET A 80 20.51 -3.24 5.12
C MET A 80 21.90 -3.61 4.59
N ARG A 81 22.66 -2.65 4.02
CA ARG A 81 24.07 -2.85 3.63
C ARG A 81 24.93 -3.24 4.82
N ALA A 82 24.68 -2.62 5.96
CA ALA A 82 25.38 -2.93 7.21
C ALA A 82 25.03 -4.31 7.81
N GLY A 83 24.05 -5.04 7.25
CA GLY A 83 23.57 -6.31 7.79
C GLY A 83 22.57 -6.14 8.95
N TYR A 84 22.00 -4.96 9.11
CA TYR A 84 20.94 -4.65 10.08
C TYR A 84 19.56 -4.71 9.45
N VAL A 85 18.53 -4.76 10.28
CA VAL A 85 17.13 -4.81 9.86
C VAL A 85 16.54 -3.41 9.82
N ALA A 86 16.07 -2.97 8.65
CA ALA A 86 15.36 -1.72 8.54
C ALA A 86 13.91 -1.86 9.04
N VAL A 87 13.50 -0.98 9.96
CA VAL A 87 12.15 -0.97 10.55
C VAL A 87 11.46 0.37 10.25
N PRO A 88 10.80 0.49 9.09
CA PRO A 88 9.97 1.65 8.79
C PRO A 88 8.79 1.79 9.75
N ILE A 89 8.69 2.94 10.42
CA ILE A 89 7.62 3.19 11.41
C ILE A 89 6.50 4.04 10.79
N ASN A 90 5.27 3.60 10.98
CA ASN A 90 4.10 4.37 10.60
C ASN A 90 3.92 5.58 11.53
N ILE A 91 4.29 6.76 11.04
CA ILE A 91 4.26 8.04 11.77
C ILE A 91 2.85 8.61 12.02
N LYS A 92 1.80 7.97 11.51
CA LYS A 92 0.40 8.35 11.72
C LYS A 92 -0.26 7.60 12.89
N GLN A 93 0.48 6.73 13.55
CA GLN A 93 -0.01 5.96 14.69
C GLN A 93 -0.01 6.80 15.98
N SER A 94 -0.88 6.39 16.93
CA SER A 94 -0.87 6.98 18.26
C SER A 94 0.45 6.74 18.98
N ARG A 95 0.73 7.54 20.01
CA ARG A 95 1.93 7.39 20.85
C ARG A 95 2.02 6.00 21.47
N GLU A 96 0.91 5.45 21.93
CA GLU A 96 0.86 4.10 22.52
C GLU A 96 1.28 3.02 21.53
N ILE A 97 0.82 3.11 20.27
CA ILE A 97 1.21 2.15 19.22
C ILE A 97 2.67 2.35 18.82
N LEU A 98 3.16 3.58 18.76
CA LEU A 98 4.57 3.86 18.50
C LEU A 98 5.47 3.22 19.58
N ASP A 99 5.14 3.44 20.85
CA ASP A 99 5.87 2.86 21.98
C ASP A 99 5.84 1.33 21.95
N TYR A 100 4.68 0.74 21.62
CA TYR A 100 4.56 -0.70 21.42
C TYR A 100 5.48 -1.22 20.32
N VAL A 101 5.53 -0.55 19.16
CA VAL A 101 6.37 -0.98 18.02
C VAL A 101 7.86 -0.90 18.38
N ILE A 102 8.28 0.14 19.10
CA ILE A 102 9.67 0.30 19.56
C ILE A 102 10.08 -0.87 20.47
N ASP A 103 9.22 -1.23 21.43
CA ASP A 103 9.48 -2.30 22.39
C ASP A 103 9.41 -3.69 21.73
N ASP A 104 8.36 -3.94 20.92
CA ASP A 104 8.17 -5.22 20.23
C ASP A 104 9.29 -5.50 19.25
N ALA A 105 9.67 -4.50 18.44
CA ALA A 105 10.79 -4.62 17.51
C ALA A 105 12.16 -4.65 18.21
N GLY A 106 12.28 -4.16 19.45
CA GLY A 106 13.57 -4.02 20.11
C GLY A 106 14.51 -3.07 19.36
N ILE A 107 14.03 -1.86 19.05
CA ILE A 107 14.76 -0.87 18.26
C ILE A 107 16.03 -0.44 19.00
N SER A 108 17.17 -0.52 18.31
CA SER A 108 18.49 -0.15 18.86
C SER A 108 18.89 1.30 18.55
N LEU A 109 18.39 1.86 17.45
CA LEU A 109 18.64 3.22 16.99
C LEU A 109 17.53 3.64 16.03
N ALA A 110 17.21 4.92 15.93
CA ALA A 110 16.24 5.44 14.97
C ALA A 110 16.80 6.62 14.17
N PHE A 111 16.48 6.64 12.86
CA PHE A 111 16.58 7.83 12.02
C PHE A 111 15.23 8.55 12.04
N VAL A 112 15.23 9.85 12.28
CA VAL A 112 14.01 10.63 12.52
C VAL A 112 14.02 11.96 11.76
N ASP A 113 12.86 12.52 11.48
CA ASP A 113 12.72 13.94 11.16
C ASP A 113 12.50 14.76 12.45
N ALA A 114 12.65 16.08 12.38
CA ALA A 114 12.53 16.98 13.53
C ALA A 114 11.20 16.81 14.29
N ALA A 115 10.11 16.55 13.58
CA ALA A 115 8.79 16.39 14.19
C ALA A 115 8.63 15.12 15.03
N ARG A 116 9.52 14.11 14.86
CA ARG A 116 9.50 12.82 15.57
C ARG A 116 10.68 12.68 16.53
N HIS A 117 11.59 13.64 16.52
CA HIS A 117 12.80 13.63 17.33
C HIS A 117 12.51 13.39 18.81
N GLU A 118 11.77 14.28 19.46
CA GLU A 118 11.48 14.21 20.89
C GLU A 118 10.82 12.89 21.29
N ALA A 119 9.85 12.44 20.50
CA ALA A 119 9.11 11.21 20.77
C ALA A 119 10.00 9.96 20.77
N LEU A 120 10.97 9.88 19.85
CA LEU A 120 11.85 8.71 19.76
C LEU A 120 13.10 8.85 20.61
N ALA A 121 13.68 10.05 20.74
CA ALA A 121 14.87 10.30 21.57
C ALA A 121 14.63 9.97 23.06
N ALA A 122 13.39 10.05 23.52
CA ALA A 122 13.01 9.60 24.86
C ALA A 122 13.13 8.09 25.08
N ARG A 123 13.29 7.31 24.02
CA ARG A 123 13.23 5.83 24.05
C ARG A 123 14.51 5.16 23.54
N VAL A 124 15.11 5.70 22.48
CA VAL A 124 16.27 5.11 21.79
C VAL A 124 17.21 6.21 21.29
N PRO A 125 18.51 5.93 21.06
CA PRO A 125 19.39 6.85 20.36
C PRO A 125 18.81 7.22 18.99
N VAL A 126 18.90 8.50 18.62
CA VAL A 126 18.38 9.00 17.34
C VAL A 126 19.47 9.69 16.51
N ILE A 127 19.30 9.68 15.19
CA ILE A 127 19.99 10.52 14.23
C ILE A 127 18.91 11.34 13.51
N ASP A 128 18.95 12.66 13.69
CA ASP A 128 17.94 13.54 13.13
C ASP A 128 18.33 13.99 11.72
N PHE A 129 17.43 13.82 10.76
CA PHE A 129 17.63 14.23 9.38
C PHE A 129 17.68 15.75 9.20
N ASP A 130 17.07 16.50 10.10
CA ASP A 130 16.88 17.96 10.00
C ASP A 130 17.82 18.74 10.93
N ASP A 131 18.53 18.07 11.84
CA ASP A 131 19.54 18.70 12.67
C ASP A 131 20.78 19.07 11.84
N ALA A 132 21.13 20.36 11.85
CA ALA A 132 22.33 20.89 11.20
C ALA A 132 23.59 20.82 12.08
N GLY A 133 23.44 20.39 13.34
CA GLY A 133 24.55 20.27 14.32
C GLY A 133 25.36 19.00 14.14
N PRO A 134 26.32 18.76 15.06
CA PRO A 134 27.23 17.62 14.99
C PRO A 134 26.50 16.26 15.17
N ASP A 135 25.33 16.26 15.77
CA ASP A 135 24.53 15.06 16.01
C ASP A 135 23.53 14.75 14.88
N GLY A 136 23.43 15.63 13.89
CA GLY A 136 22.54 15.48 12.75
C GLY A 136 23.06 14.56 11.66
N PHE A 137 22.14 14.13 10.79
CA PHE A 137 22.42 13.19 9.70
C PHE A 137 23.59 13.63 8.81
N ALA A 138 23.61 14.89 8.38
CA ALA A 138 24.65 15.38 7.47
C ALA A 138 26.07 15.33 8.07
N ALA A 139 26.20 15.57 9.37
CA ALA A 139 27.49 15.54 10.07
C ALA A 139 27.93 14.10 10.41
N GLN A 140 26.98 13.23 10.77
CA GLN A 140 27.29 11.86 11.19
C GLN A 140 27.39 10.86 10.04
N ILE A 141 26.91 11.20 8.85
CA ILE A 141 26.83 10.32 7.68
C ILE A 141 27.59 10.94 6.50
N PRO A 142 28.92 11.02 6.56
CA PRO A 142 29.71 11.43 5.40
C PRO A 142 29.64 10.35 4.31
N PRO A 143 29.71 10.73 3.02
CA PRO A 143 29.87 9.78 1.94
C PRO A 143 31.08 8.88 2.17
N ALA A 144 30.92 7.56 1.96
CA ALA A 144 31.97 6.58 2.21
C ALA A 144 31.96 5.47 1.16
N ASP A 145 32.97 4.60 1.21
CA ASP A 145 32.98 3.30 0.57
C ASP A 145 32.67 2.23 1.60
N PHE A 146 31.88 1.23 1.21
CA PHE A 146 31.50 0.13 2.08
C PHE A 146 31.11 -1.09 1.24
N ASP A 147 31.68 -2.25 1.58
CA ASP A 147 31.28 -3.50 0.98
C ASP A 147 30.03 -4.03 1.71
N ALA A 148 28.89 -4.04 1.01
CA ALA A 148 27.62 -4.49 1.58
C ALA A 148 27.75 -5.92 2.12
N VAL A 149 27.28 -6.14 3.34
CA VAL A 149 27.29 -7.46 3.97
C VAL A 149 26.54 -8.45 3.08
N ARG A 150 27.16 -9.60 2.82
CA ARG A 150 26.49 -10.68 2.09
C ARG A 150 25.64 -11.48 3.07
N PRO A 151 24.30 -11.39 2.99
CA PRO A 151 23.42 -12.11 3.89
C PRO A 151 23.32 -13.59 3.52
N ASP A 152 22.99 -14.43 4.49
CA ASP A 152 22.48 -15.78 4.25
C ASP A 152 21.02 -15.70 3.74
N ASP A 153 20.48 -16.86 3.26
CA ASP A 153 19.17 -16.92 2.61
C ASP A 153 18.01 -16.52 3.53
N ASN A 154 18.15 -16.68 4.83
CA ASN A 154 17.10 -16.40 5.82
C ASN A 154 17.27 -15.05 6.52
N ARG A 155 18.34 -14.31 6.18
CA ARG A 155 18.62 -13.02 6.81
C ARG A 155 17.50 -12.03 6.56
N VAL A 156 16.93 -11.50 7.64
CA VAL A 156 15.91 -10.46 7.58
C VAL A 156 16.55 -9.14 7.12
N ALA A 157 15.96 -8.52 6.10
CA ALA A 157 16.37 -7.22 5.56
C ALA A 157 15.56 -6.07 6.17
N GLN A 158 14.28 -6.30 6.32
CA GLN A 158 13.35 -5.29 6.81
C GLN A 158 12.24 -5.96 7.63
N MET A 159 11.63 -5.21 8.53
CA MET A 159 10.43 -5.62 9.25
C MET A 159 9.38 -4.52 9.13
N LEU A 160 8.21 -4.89 8.58
CA LEU A 160 7.08 -3.98 8.39
C LEU A 160 5.98 -4.33 9.39
N TYR A 161 5.33 -3.32 9.94
CA TYR A 161 4.20 -3.52 10.85
C TYR A 161 2.88 -3.36 10.11
N THR A 162 2.02 -4.40 10.18
CA THR A 162 0.69 -4.43 9.59
C THR A 162 -0.39 -4.32 10.67
N SER A 163 -1.54 -3.73 10.33
CA SER A 163 -2.69 -3.64 11.26
C SER A 163 -3.19 -5.04 11.62
N GLY A 164 -3.30 -5.32 12.90
CA GLY A 164 -3.90 -6.56 13.42
C GLY A 164 -5.38 -6.38 13.75
N SER A 165 -6.17 -7.44 13.61
CA SER A 165 -7.57 -7.48 14.03
C SER A 165 -7.78 -7.24 15.55
N THR A 166 -6.71 -7.37 16.33
CA THR A 166 -6.70 -7.18 17.80
C THR A 166 -6.28 -5.78 18.25
N GLY A 167 -6.16 -4.82 17.32
CA GLY A 167 -5.77 -3.43 17.59
C GLY A 167 -4.26 -3.17 17.64
N LYS A 168 -3.43 -4.15 18.05
CA LYS A 168 -1.96 -4.01 18.02
C LYS A 168 -1.39 -4.47 16.67
N PRO A 169 -0.48 -3.71 16.05
CA PRO A 169 0.13 -4.12 14.79
C PRO A 169 1.07 -5.32 14.98
N LYS A 170 1.23 -6.11 13.90
CA LYS A 170 2.08 -7.31 13.87
C LYS A 170 3.33 -7.00 13.05
N GLY A 171 4.51 -7.30 13.57
CA GLY A 171 5.77 -7.23 12.83
C GLY A 171 5.88 -8.38 11.82
N VAL A 172 6.17 -8.06 10.58
CA VAL A 172 6.38 -8.99 9.46
C VAL A 172 7.84 -8.92 9.04
N PRO A 173 8.70 -9.85 9.50
CA PRO A 173 10.09 -9.93 9.06
C PRO A 173 10.17 -10.41 7.60
N LEU A 174 10.93 -9.72 6.77
CA LEU A 174 11.07 -9.99 5.34
C LEU A 174 12.55 -10.16 4.99
N THR A 175 12.88 -11.28 4.35
CA THR A 175 14.27 -11.63 4.04
C THR A 175 14.80 -10.87 2.81
N HIS A 176 16.13 -10.75 2.72
CA HIS A 176 16.81 -10.25 1.52
C HIS A 176 16.42 -11.07 0.30
N THR A 177 16.54 -12.39 0.38
CA THR A 177 16.26 -13.33 -0.72
C THR A 177 14.82 -13.23 -1.21
N GLY A 178 13.84 -13.19 -0.29
CA GLY A 178 12.43 -13.08 -0.66
C GLY A 178 12.09 -11.76 -1.37
N GLN A 179 12.63 -10.65 -0.89
CA GLN A 179 12.39 -9.33 -1.48
C GLN A 179 13.13 -9.17 -2.83
N LEU A 180 14.32 -9.72 -2.98
CA LEU A 180 15.05 -9.75 -4.25
C LEU A 180 14.35 -10.64 -5.28
N TRP A 181 13.78 -11.77 -4.86
CA TRP A 181 12.94 -12.60 -5.73
C TRP A 181 11.72 -11.81 -6.25
N ALA A 182 11.03 -11.09 -5.38
CA ALA A 182 9.87 -10.28 -5.77
C ALA A 182 10.25 -9.18 -6.78
N LEU A 183 11.41 -8.54 -6.61
CA LEU A 183 11.94 -7.59 -7.59
C LEU A 183 12.23 -8.28 -8.94
N ALA A 184 12.93 -9.41 -8.93
CA ALA A 184 13.27 -10.16 -10.14
C ALA A 184 12.02 -10.64 -10.89
N ALA A 185 10.98 -11.11 -10.18
CA ALA A 185 9.70 -11.50 -10.78
C ALA A 185 9.02 -10.35 -11.56
N THR A 186 9.20 -9.11 -11.11
CA THR A 186 8.67 -7.93 -11.82
C THR A 186 9.57 -7.49 -12.98
N HIS A 187 10.88 -7.80 -12.95
CA HIS A 187 11.80 -7.52 -14.06
C HIS A 187 11.61 -8.43 -15.27
N ALA A 188 11.04 -9.62 -15.09
CA ALA A 188 10.74 -10.55 -16.19
C ALA A 188 9.71 -10.00 -17.20
N GLN A 189 9.12 -8.83 -16.93
CA GLN A 189 8.22 -8.15 -17.86
C GLN A 189 9.02 -7.29 -18.86
N PRO A 190 8.78 -7.38 -20.20
CA PRO A 190 9.70 -6.96 -21.26
C PRO A 190 9.91 -5.44 -21.43
N GLU A 191 9.44 -4.57 -20.55
CA GLU A 191 9.47 -3.12 -20.78
C GLU A 191 10.07 -2.35 -19.60
N HIS A 192 11.40 -2.42 -19.36
CA HIS A 192 12.01 -1.59 -18.31
C HIS A 192 13.34 -0.97 -18.71
N PRO A 193 13.31 0.07 -19.57
CA PRO A 193 14.50 0.86 -19.81
C PRO A 193 14.87 1.68 -18.56
N SER A 194 16.17 1.86 -18.36
CA SER A 194 16.76 2.71 -17.29
C SER A 194 16.29 4.18 -17.31
N ALA A 195 15.64 4.60 -18.39
CA ALA A 195 15.09 5.95 -18.56
C ALA A 195 13.73 6.17 -17.85
N GLN A 196 13.23 5.21 -17.07
CA GLN A 196 11.96 5.35 -16.37
C GLN A 196 12.02 6.39 -15.25
N ARG A 197 10.94 7.16 -15.13
CA ARG A 197 10.76 8.19 -14.12
C ARG A 197 9.52 7.86 -13.30
N TYR A 198 9.75 7.62 -12.03
CA TYR A 198 8.73 7.20 -11.06
C TYR A 198 8.30 8.38 -10.21
N LEU A 199 7.01 8.49 -9.88
CA LEU A 199 6.51 9.44 -8.88
C LEU A 199 6.03 8.68 -7.65
N LEU A 200 6.54 9.06 -6.47
CA LEU A 200 6.23 8.46 -5.20
C LEU A 200 5.61 9.49 -4.24
N ALA A 201 4.37 9.25 -3.85
CA ALA A 201 3.68 9.99 -2.80
C ALA A 201 3.09 9.07 -1.71
N GLN A 202 3.14 7.75 -1.93
CA GLN A 202 2.77 6.78 -0.91
C GLN A 202 3.82 6.78 0.20
N PRO A 203 3.37 6.59 1.47
CA PRO A 203 4.29 6.53 2.59
C PRO A 203 5.32 5.41 2.46
N LEU A 204 6.58 5.72 2.69
CA LEU A 204 7.70 4.77 2.67
C LEU A 204 7.69 3.78 3.85
N PHE A 205 6.79 3.92 4.81
CA PHE A 205 6.59 2.92 5.85
C PHE A 205 5.60 1.80 5.43
N HIS A 206 5.11 1.80 4.19
CA HIS A 206 4.30 0.72 3.63
C HIS A 206 5.02 0.02 2.47
N MET A 207 4.70 -1.28 2.31
CA MET A 207 5.29 -2.12 1.26
C MET A 207 5.17 -1.50 -0.13
N ASN A 208 4.04 -0.89 -0.49
CA ASN A 208 3.81 -0.32 -1.82
C ASN A 208 4.85 0.77 -2.15
N GLY A 209 5.02 1.76 -1.27
CA GLY A 209 6.01 2.83 -1.46
C GLY A 209 7.45 2.31 -1.51
N LEU A 210 7.81 1.43 -0.56
CA LEU A 210 9.14 0.81 -0.52
C LEU A 210 9.43 -0.07 -1.73
N PHE A 211 8.45 -0.83 -2.20
CA PHE A 211 8.65 -1.69 -3.37
C PHE A 211 8.87 -0.88 -4.63
N MET A 212 8.12 0.22 -4.81
CA MET A 212 8.32 1.13 -5.93
C MET A 212 9.70 1.79 -5.89
N ALA A 213 10.15 2.24 -4.73
CA ALA A 213 11.50 2.79 -4.57
C ALA A 213 12.56 1.74 -4.93
N LYS A 214 12.47 0.53 -4.36
CA LYS A 214 13.39 -0.58 -4.70
C LYS A 214 13.39 -0.89 -6.20
N ARG A 215 12.22 -0.89 -6.83
CA ARG A 215 12.10 -1.10 -8.28
C ARG A 215 12.79 -0.01 -9.08
N ALA A 216 12.59 1.27 -8.73
CA ALA A 216 13.27 2.38 -9.40
C ALA A 216 14.79 2.24 -9.34
N PHE A 217 15.33 1.94 -8.16
CA PHE A 217 16.77 1.73 -7.97
C PHE A 217 17.30 0.49 -8.70
N SER A 218 16.55 -0.60 -8.76
CA SER A 218 16.97 -1.83 -9.44
C SER A 218 17.14 -1.71 -10.95
N VAL A 219 16.65 -0.62 -11.56
CA VAL A 219 16.80 -0.29 -12.99
C VAL A 219 17.57 1.02 -13.23
N ASN A 220 18.19 1.60 -12.21
CA ASN A 220 18.79 2.93 -12.22
C ASN A 220 17.83 4.00 -12.79
N GLY A 221 16.53 3.90 -12.47
CA GLY A 221 15.52 4.88 -12.83
C GLY A 221 15.53 6.09 -11.89
N THR A 222 14.89 7.18 -12.31
CA THR A 222 14.71 8.37 -11.48
C THR A 222 13.45 8.24 -10.62
N LEU A 223 13.57 8.50 -9.32
CA LEU A 223 12.46 8.54 -8.38
C LEU A 223 12.21 9.99 -7.93
N VAL A 224 11.07 10.54 -8.29
CA VAL A 224 10.58 11.84 -7.81
C VAL A 224 9.75 11.59 -6.56
N ILE A 225 10.10 12.22 -5.44
CA ILE A 225 9.52 11.94 -4.12
C ILE A 225 8.77 13.18 -3.63
N LEU A 226 7.48 13.00 -3.36
CA LEU A 226 6.67 13.94 -2.59
C LEU A 226 6.63 13.52 -1.12
N PRO A 227 6.65 14.46 -0.16
CA PRO A 227 6.60 14.14 1.28
C PRO A 227 5.30 13.40 1.66
N SER A 228 4.21 13.72 0.98
CA SER A 228 2.89 13.10 1.12
C SER A 228 2.07 13.32 -0.15
N PHE A 229 0.88 12.70 -0.22
CA PHE A 229 -0.02 12.90 -1.34
C PHE A 229 -0.85 14.18 -1.15
N ASP A 230 -0.68 15.13 -2.08
CA ASP A 230 -1.54 16.26 -2.35
C ASP A 230 -1.84 16.29 -3.85
N VAL A 231 -3.08 16.56 -4.26
CA VAL A 231 -3.52 16.46 -5.66
C VAL A 231 -2.76 17.44 -6.55
N THR A 232 -2.63 18.70 -6.12
CA THR A 232 -1.96 19.76 -6.91
C THR A 232 -0.49 19.45 -7.10
N SER A 233 0.23 19.22 -6.00
CA SER A 233 1.66 18.88 -6.03
C SER A 233 1.93 17.61 -6.85
N TYR A 234 1.00 16.65 -6.80
CA TYR A 234 1.12 15.40 -7.55
C TYR A 234 1.00 15.60 -9.06
N VAL A 235 0.03 16.41 -9.52
CA VAL A 235 -0.15 16.75 -10.94
C VAL A 235 1.00 17.63 -11.44
N ASP A 236 1.42 18.62 -10.65
CA ASP A 236 2.58 19.45 -11.00
C ASP A 236 3.86 18.61 -11.16
N ALA A 237 4.09 17.67 -10.27
CA ALA A 237 5.23 16.75 -10.38
C ALA A 237 5.11 15.80 -11.59
N LEU A 238 3.89 15.29 -11.88
CA LEU A 238 3.62 14.43 -13.02
C LEU A 238 4.03 15.08 -14.35
N GLU A 239 3.61 16.33 -14.56
CA GLU A 239 3.92 17.12 -15.75
C GLU A 239 5.40 17.57 -15.76
N ARG A 240 5.83 18.30 -14.71
CA ARG A 240 7.16 18.94 -14.65
C ARG A 240 8.31 17.94 -14.81
N TYR A 241 8.19 16.76 -14.19
CA TYR A 241 9.23 15.74 -14.23
C TYR A 241 8.97 14.67 -15.28
N ARG A 242 7.95 14.84 -16.14
CA ARG A 242 7.61 13.92 -17.24
C ARG A 242 7.59 12.46 -16.77
N ILE A 243 6.80 12.21 -15.76
CA ILE A 243 6.70 10.90 -15.11
C ILE A 243 6.20 9.85 -16.12
N THR A 244 6.83 8.68 -16.11
CA THR A 244 6.46 7.57 -17.01
C THR A 244 5.74 6.44 -16.29
N VAL A 245 5.97 6.29 -14.99
CA VAL A 245 5.37 5.23 -14.14
C VAL A 245 4.85 5.81 -12.85
N LEU A 246 3.60 5.47 -12.51
CA LEU A 246 3.00 5.77 -11.22
C LEU A 246 2.67 4.48 -10.49
N THR A 247 2.79 4.52 -9.17
CA THR A 247 2.06 3.61 -8.29
C THR A 247 1.11 4.44 -7.42
N ALA A 248 -0.05 3.89 -7.12
CA ALA A 248 -1.02 4.55 -6.26
C ALA A 248 -1.98 3.53 -5.63
N VAL A 249 -2.75 4.00 -4.65
CA VAL A 249 -3.95 3.30 -4.22
C VAL A 249 -5.16 3.88 -4.97
N PRO A 250 -6.24 3.11 -5.21
CA PRO A 250 -7.40 3.57 -5.94
C PRO A 250 -7.97 4.91 -5.44
N THR A 251 -7.92 5.14 -4.13
CA THR A 251 -8.41 6.39 -3.50
C THR A 251 -7.62 7.64 -3.88
N MET A 252 -6.31 7.51 -4.16
CA MET A 252 -5.52 8.63 -4.67
C MET A 252 -6.00 9.04 -6.07
N PHE A 253 -6.23 8.06 -6.95
CA PHE A 253 -6.75 8.32 -8.28
C PHE A 253 -8.20 8.80 -8.26
N ALA A 254 -9.06 8.27 -7.38
CA ALA A 254 -10.41 8.78 -7.21
C ALA A 254 -10.41 10.29 -6.86
N ARG A 255 -9.45 10.76 -6.05
CA ARG A 255 -9.28 12.19 -5.76
C ARG A 255 -8.72 12.97 -6.96
N LEU A 256 -7.80 12.37 -7.72
CA LEU A 256 -7.18 12.98 -8.90
C LEU A 256 -8.19 13.22 -10.03
N VAL A 257 -9.04 12.20 -10.33
CA VAL A 257 -10.02 12.28 -11.43
C VAL A 257 -11.38 12.82 -11.00
N LYS A 258 -11.51 13.23 -9.73
CA LYS A 258 -12.77 13.75 -9.17
C LYS A 258 -13.25 15.03 -9.88
N ASP A 259 -12.30 15.92 -10.18
CA ASP A 259 -12.54 17.18 -10.87
C ASP A 259 -11.77 17.17 -12.21
N PRO A 260 -12.50 17.20 -13.34
CA PRO A 260 -11.86 17.25 -14.66
C PRO A 260 -10.91 18.46 -14.84
N GLN A 261 -11.11 19.55 -14.10
CA GLN A 261 -10.24 20.71 -14.14
C GLN A 261 -8.84 20.43 -13.58
N THR A 262 -8.68 19.43 -12.75
CA THR A 262 -7.40 19.03 -12.15
C THR A 262 -6.34 18.72 -13.22
N LEU A 263 -6.75 18.10 -14.33
CA LEU A 263 -5.86 17.71 -15.46
C LEU A 263 -6.05 18.61 -16.68
N ALA A 264 -6.97 19.57 -16.66
CA ALA A 264 -7.24 20.44 -17.80
C ALA A 264 -6.00 21.28 -18.18
N GLY A 265 -5.56 21.17 -19.44
CA GLY A 265 -4.40 21.89 -19.97
C GLY A 265 -3.04 21.36 -19.50
N ARG A 266 -2.99 20.24 -18.79
CA ARG A 266 -1.75 19.59 -18.33
C ARG A 266 -1.21 18.60 -19.36
N ASP A 267 0.10 18.62 -19.61
CA ASP A 267 0.77 17.60 -20.43
C ASP A 267 1.15 16.38 -19.58
N VAL A 268 0.26 15.39 -19.54
CA VAL A 268 0.49 14.10 -18.87
C VAL A 268 0.84 12.97 -19.85
N SER A 269 1.16 13.28 -21.11
CA SER A 269 1.42 12.31 -22.19
C SER A 269 2.64 11.42 -21.96
N SER A 270 3.55 11.85 -21.07
CA SER A 270 4.72 11.04 -20.67
C SER A 270 4.34 9.80 -19.86
N LEU A 271 3.16 9.79 -19.20
CA LEU A 271 2.71 8.68 -18.38
C LEU A 271 2.35 7.47 -19.24
N LYS A 272 3.07 6.36 -19.04
CA LYS A 272 2.86 5.12 -19.81
C LYS A 272 2.25 3.99 -18.97
N ARG A 273 2.47 4.03 -17.65
CA ARG A 273 1.99 2.96 -16.76
C ARG A 273 1.51 3.49 -15.43
N VAL A 274 0.35 3.01 -15.03
CA VAL A 274 -0.21 3.20 -13.68
C VAL A 274 -0.42 1.84 -13.03
N MET A 275 0.18 1.64 -11.86
CA MET A 275 -0.01 0.45 -11.03
C MET A 275 -0.87 0.83 -9.83
N LEU A 276 -2.08 0.30 -9.78
CA LEU A 276 -3.01 0.48 -8.67
C LEU A 276 -3.03 -0.79 -7.82
N GLY A 277 -2.99 -0.64 -6.51
CA GLY A 277 -2.98 -1.80 -5.61
C GLY A 277 -3.37 -1.47 -4.19
N SER A 278 -3.25 -2.45 -3.31
CA SER A 278 -3.49 -2.34 -1.86
C SER A 278 -4.95 -2.08 -1.45
N ALA A 279 -5.88 -1.91 -2.39
CA ALA A 279 -7.31 -1.75 -2.15
C ALA A 279 -8.12 -2.21 -3.37
N PRO A 280 -9.38 -2.60 -3.19
CA PRO A 280 -10.29 -2.86 -4.30
C PRO A 280 -10.51 -1.62 -5.17
N MET A 281 -10.85 -1.86 -6.44
CA MET A 281 -11.18 -0.81 -7.42
C MET A 281 -12.52 -1.13 -8.07
N SER A 282 -13.37 -0.11 -8.28
CA SER A 282 -14.62 -0.27 -9.01
C SER A 282 -14.42 -0.12 -10.52
N THR A 283 -15.35 -0.68 -11.30
CA THR A 283 -15.36 -0.52 -12.77
C THR A 283 -15.53 0.94 -13.17
N ALA A 284 -16.35 1.70 -12.42
CA ALA A 284 -16.56 3.12 -12.65
C ALA A 284 -15.26 3.92 -12.48
N LEU A 285 -14.51 3.68 -11.39
CA LEU A 285 -13.23 4.35 -11.18
C LEU A 285 -12.22 3.99 -12.28
N LEU A 286 -12.14 2.70 -12.68
CA LEU A 286 -11.27 2.29 -13.79
C LEU A 286 -11.62 3.04 -15.07
N ALA A 287 -12.90 3.15 -15.42
CA ALA A 287 -13.36 3.89 -16.60
C ALA A 287 -12.98 5.38 -16.53
N HIS A 288 -13.16 6.03 -15.38
CA HIS A 288 -12.76 7.43 -15.20
C HIS A 288 -11.24 7.63 -15.36
N ILE A 289 -10.44 6.71 -14.82
CA ILE A 289 -8.97 6.76 -14.97
C ILE A 289 -8.59 6.56 -16.43
N GLN A 290 -9.20 5.60 -17.14
CA GLN A 290 -8.94 5.34 -18.56
C GLN A 290 -9.31 6.55 -19.44
N ALA A 291 -10.42 7.24 -19.11
CA ALA A 291 -10.81 8.45 -19.81
C ALA A 291 -9.84 9.62 -19.58
N ALA A 292 -9.32 9.75 -18.35
CA ALA A 292 -8.35 10.78 -17.99
C ALA A 292 -6.94 10.52 -18.58
N PHE A 293 -6.57 9.24 -18.75
CA PHE A 293 -5.27 8.79 -19.23
C PHE A 293 -5.41 7.74 -20.35
N PRO A 294 -5.89 8.13 -21.55
CA PRO A 294 -6.31 7.18 -22.60
C PRO A 294 -5.15 6.34 -23.18
N GLU A 295 -3.91 6.87 -23.17
CA GLU A 295 -2.73 6.16 -23.67
C GLU A 295 -1.94 5.41 -22.62
N THR A 296 -2.44 5.40 -21.37
CA THR A 296 -1.73 4.83 -20.24
C THR A 296 -2.19 3.41 -19.95
N HIS A 297 -1.23 2.50 -19.80
CA HIS A 297 -1.55 1.14 -19.37
C HIS A 297 -1.85 1.11 -17.85
N ILE A 298 -3.07 0.76 -17.49
CA ILE A 298 -3.52 0.67 -16.09
C ILE A 298 -3.50 -0.79 -15.67
N HIS A 299 -2.76 -1.08 -14.62
CA HIS A 299 -2.66 -2.41 -14.02
C HIS A 299 -3.18 -2.40 -12.58
N HIS A 300 -4.12 -3.28 -12.27
CA HIS A 300 -4.59 -3.53 -10.90
C HIS A 300 -3.78 -4.67 -10.30
N GLY A 301 -2.80 -4.33 -9.46
CA GLY A 301 -1.91 -5.28 -8.83
C GLY A 301 -2.42 -5.77 -7.47
N TYR A 302 -2.04 -6.99 -7.14
CA TYR A 302 -2.31 -7.60 -5.84
C TYR A 302 -1.01 -8.11 -5.21
N GLY A 303 -0.92 -7.95 -3.91
CA GLY A 303 0.14 -8.49 -3.07
C GLY A 303 -0.14 -8.19 -1.60
N THR A 304 0.55 -8.88 -0.72
CA THR A 304 0.46 -8.70 0.73
C THR A 304 1.85 -8.40 1.30
N THR A 305 1.91 -7.81 2.47
CA THR A 305 3.18 -7.63 3.17
C THR A 305 3.81 -8.99 3.48
N GLU A 306 2.99 -9.97 3.82
CA GLU A 306 3.37 -11.30 4.28
C GLU A 306 3.87 -12.23 3.16
N ALA A 307 3.43 -12.02 1.90
CA ALA A 307 3.75 -12.93 0.78
C ALA A 307 4.34 -12.23 -0.46
N GLY A 308 4.65 -10.95 -0.34
CA GLY A 308 5.24 -10.15 -1.40
C GLY A 308 4.27 -9.31 -2.18
N PRO A 309 4.78 -8.26 -2.85
CA PRO A 309 3.99 -7.20 -3.47
C PRO A 309 3.51 -7.52 -4.90
N SER A 310 3.89 -8.66 -5.48
CA SER A 310 3.53 -9.01 -6.86
C SER A 310 3.36 -10.52 -7.00
N ILE A 311 2.13 -10.96 -7.16
CA ILE A 311 1.75 -12.37 -7.25
C ILE A 311 1.25 -12.72 -8.65
N PHE A 312 0.64 -11.76 -9.33
CA PHE A 312 0.04 -11.93 -10.64
C PHE A 312 0.74 -11.08 -11.71
N GLY A 313 0.70 -11.55 -12.95
CA GLY A 313 1.28 -10.91 -14.11
C GLY A 313 0.45 -11.13 -15.37
N PRO A 314 1.03 -10.92 -16.57
CA PRO A 314 0.36 -11.18 -17.82
C PRO A 314 0.09 -12.67 -18.03
N HIS A 315 -0.90 -12.99 -18.85
CA HIS A 315 -1.18 -14.38 -19.25
C HIS A 315 -0.04 -14.90 -20.15
N PRO A 316 0.45 -16.13 -19.96
CA PRO A 316 1.57 -16.68 -20.73
C PRO A 316 1.26 -16.80 -22.23
N ASP A 317 -0.01 -17.04 -22.60
CA ASP A 317 -0.45 -17.13 -23.99
C ASP A 317 -0.84 -15.78 -24.61
N GLY A 318 -0.53 -14.67 -23.94
CA GLY A 318 -0.81 -13.33 -24.44
C GLY A 318 -2.30 -12.94 -24.43
N ILE A 319 -3.15 -13.67 -23.70
CA ILE A 319 -4.58 -13.32 -23.55
C ILE A 319 -4.67 -11.95 -22.84
N PRO A 320 -5.39 -10.96 -23.40
CA PRO A 320 -5.53 -9.64 -22.81
C PRO A 320 -6.12 -9.69 -21.39
N LEU A 321 -5.59 -8.85 -20.49
CA LEU A 321 -6.07 -8.74 -19.13
C LEU A 321 -7.52 -8.20 -19.11
N PRO A 322 -8.49 -8.95 -18.59
CA PRO A 322 -9.87 -8.45 -18.47
C PRO A 322 -9.97 -7.30 -17.45
N PRO A 323 -10.97 -6.42 -17.55
CA PRO A 323 -11.19 -5.36 -16.59
C PRO A 323 -11.28 -5.89 -15.15
N LEU A 324 -10.62 -5.21 -14.21
CA LEU A 324 -10.52 -5.56 -12.78
C LEU A 324 -9.86 -6.92 -12.46
N ALA A 325 -9.44 -7.71 -13.45
CA ALA A 325 -8.62 -8.87 -13.18
C ALA A 325 -7.27 -8.45 -12.58
N LEU A 326 -6.80 -9.19 -11.59
CA LEU A 326 -5.50 -8.97 -10.94
C LEU A 326 -4.35 -9.52 -11.80
N GLY A 327 -4.65 -10.44 -12.69
CA GLY A 327 -3.72 -11.09 -13.60
C GLY A 327 -3.76 -12.61 -13.54
N TYR A 328 -2.81 -13.21 -14.24
CA TYR A 328 -2.53 -14.64 -14.20
C TYR A 328 -1.40 -14.90 -13.19
N PRO A 329 -1.40 -16.00 -12.42
CA PRO A 329 -0.34 -16.26 -11.44
C PRO A 329 1.04 -16.31 -12.10
N LEU A 330 2.02 -15.57 -11.53
CA LEU A 330 3.42 -15.61 -12.00
C LEU A 330 4.02 -17.02 -11.90
N SER A 331 3.54 -17.82 -10.94
CA SER A 331 3.84 -19.24 -10.77
C SER A 331 2.55 -19.97 -10.44
N PRO A 332 1.90 -20.66 -11.40
CA PRO A 332 0.62 -21.32 -11.16
C PRO A 332 0.62 -22.30 -10.00
N ASP A 333 1.72 -23.03 -9.81
CA ASP A 333 1.89 -24.01 -8.71
C ASP A 333 2.16 -23.33 -7.34
N ALA A 334 2.33 -22.02 -7.32
CA ALA A 334 2.58 -21.23 -6.13
C ALA A 334 1.30 -20.55 -5.59
N VAL A 335 0.14 -20.81 -6.18
CA VAL A 335 -1.16 -20.30 -5.73
C VAL A 335 -2.20 -21.42 -5.72
N LYS A 336 -3.07 -21.41 -4.72
CA LYS A 336 -4.26 -22.29 -4.66
C LYS A 336 -5.40 -21.56 -3.98
N LEU A 337 -6.64 -22.00 -4.27
CA LEU A 337 -7.86 -21.55 -3.59
C LEU A 337 -8.33 -22.65 -2.64
N VAL A 338 -8.64 -22.29 -1.41
CA VAL A 338 -9.14 -23.20 -0.36
C VAL A 338 -10.38 -22.62 0.31
N ASP A 339 -11.10 -23.43 1.04
CA ASP A 339 -12.27 -23.02 1.86
C ASP A 339 -13.33 -22.23 1.05
N GLY A 340 -13.53 -22.64 -0.21
CA GLY A 340 -14.53 -22.05 -1.08
C GLY A 340 -15.64 -23.02 -1.47
N PRO A 341 -16.67 -22.53 -2.17
CA PRO A 341 -17.81 -23.36 -2.61
C PRO A 341 -17.40 -24.35 -3.72
N ASP A 342 -16.34 -24.04 -4.48
CA ASP A 342 -15.83 -24.86 -5.58
C ASP A 342 -14.33 -24.58 -5.85
N ALA A 343 -13.78 -25.20 -6.89
CA ALA A 343 -12.36 -25.06 -7.27
C ALA A 343 -12.03 -23.69 -7.90
N HIS A 344 -13.02 -22.83 -8.15
CA HIS A 344 -12.86 -21.55 -8.83
C HIS A 344 -13.01 -20.35 -7.90
N GLN A 345 -13.48 -20.55 -6.66
CA GLN A 345 -13.59 -19.51 -5.66
C GLN A 345 -13.17 -20.03 -4.31
N GLY A 346 -12.39 -19.24 -3.55
CA GLY A 346 -11.95 -19.58 -2.21
C GLY A 346 -10.91 -18.59 -1.70
N VAL A 347 -10.39 -18.87 -0.53
CA VAL A 347 -9.32 -18.09 0.07
C VAL A 347 -8.01 -18.39 -0.66
N LEU A 348 -7.32 -17.34 -1.07
CA LEU A 348 -6.02 -17.45 -1.75
C LEU A 348 -4.94 -17.89 -0.76
N CYS A 349 -4.30 -19.01 -1.07
CA CYS A 349 -3.04 -19.43 -0.46
C CYS A 349 -1.88 -19.23 -1.43
N MET A 350 -0.74 -18.79 -0.92
CA MET A 350 0.45 -18.46 -1.72
C MET A 350 1.68 -19.13 -1.15
N ARG A 351 2.56 -19.61 -2.05
CA ARG A 351 3.86 -20.19 -1.70
C ARG A 351 4.93 -19.70 -2.67
N ASN A 352 5.78 -18.79 -2.22
CA ASN A 352 6.87 -18.22 -3.00
C ASN A 352 8.01 -17.78 -2.05
N PRO A 353 9.21 -17.46 -2.54
CA PRO A 353 10.33 -17.05 -1.70
C PRO A 353 10.10 -15.75 -0.89
N ALA A 354 9.13 -14.92 -1.25
CA ALA A 354 8.82 -13.69 -0.51
C ALA A 354 7.84 -13.89 0.65
N VAL A 355 7.30 -15.11 0.84
CA VAL A 355 6.46 -15.43 2.00
C VAL A 355 7.30 -15.29 3.28
N MET A 356 6.77 -14.56 4.25
CA MET A 356 7.39 -14.42 5.58
C MET A 356 7.58 -15.77 6.26
N HIS A 357 8.57 -15.89 7.12
CA HIS A 357 8.76 -17.10 7.94
C HIS A 357 7.87 -17.12 9.20
N GLY A 358 7.12 -16.06 9.46
CA GLY A 358 6.22 -15.90 10.58
C GLY A 358 6.17 -14.45 11.07
N TYR A 359 5.16 -14.13 11.86
CA TYR A 359 5.06 -12.83 12.55
C TYR A 359 6.07 -12.76 13.70
N HIS A 360 6.69 -11.60 13.87
CA HIS A 360 7.67 -11.33 14.93
C HIS A 360 7.07 -11.61 16.30
N ARG A 361 7.70 -12.50 17.09
CA ARG A 361 7.28 -12.89 18.46
C ARG A 361 5.83 -13.37 18.59
N LEU A 362 5.19 -13.80 17.50
CA LEU A 362 3.81 -14.25 17.49
C LEU A 362 3.68 -15.65 16.84
N PRO A 363 4.26 -16.72 17.45
CA PRO A 363 4.26 -18.05 16.85
C PRO A 363 2.86 -18.64 16.68
N GLU A 364 1.96 -18.42 17.61
CA GLU A 364 0.58 -18.93 17.52
C GLU A 364 -0.20 -18.28 16.37
N LYS A 365 -0.03 -16.96 16.16
CA LYS A 365 -0.64 -16.28 15.02
C LYS A 365 0.01 -16.68 13.69
N SER A 366 1.30 -16.97 13.71
CA SER A 366 2.01 -17.48 12.53
C SER A 366 1.49 -18.84 12.11
N ALA A 367 1.28 -19.76 13.06
CA ALA A 367 0.73 -21.10 12.80
C ALA A 367 -0.72 -21.07 12.27
N GLN A 368 -1.49 -20.00 12.51
CA GLN A 368 -2.83 -19.83 11.96
C GLN A 368 -2.85 -19.50 10.47
N VAL A 369 -1.76 -18.92 9.94
CA VAL A 369 -1.70 -18.42 8.56
C VAL A 369 -0.59 -19.06 7.73
N LEU A 370 0.29 -19.87 8.32
CA LEU A 370 1.38 -20.56 7.64
C LEU A 370 1.27 -22.08 7.87
N ASP A 371 1.21 -22.83 6.78
CA ASP A 371 1.19 -24.29 6.79
C ASP A 371 2.02 -24.82 5.62
N ASP A 372 3.05 -25.64 5.92
CA ASP A 372 3.97 -26.24 4.93
C ASP A 372 4.45 -25.27 3.84
N GLY A 373 4.86 -24.05 4.25
CA GLY A 373 5.33 -22.99 3.36
C GLY A 373 4.22 -22.26 2.59
N TRP A 374 2.97 -22.61 2.78
CA TRP A 374 1.82 -21.88 2.26
C TRP A 374 1.40 -20.79 3.23
N TYR A 375 1.18 -19.59 2.70
CA TYR A 375 0.58 -18.47 3.42
C TYR A 375 -0.91 -18.36 3.06
N TYR A 376 -1.77 -18.46 4.06
CA TYR A 376 -3.21 -18.27 3.99
C TYR A 376 -3.54 -16.77 4.12
N SER A 377 -3.93 -16.14 3.01
CA SER A 377 -4.04 -14.67 2.95
C SER A 377 -5.27 -14.10 3.68
N GLY A 378 -6.32 -14.91 3.82
CA GLY A 378 -7.65 -14.45 4.23
C GLY A 378 -8.38 -13.65 3.13
N ASP A 379 -7.80 -13.48 1.94
CA ASP A 379 -8.43 -12.82 0.81
C ASP A 379 -9.15 -13.85 -0.07
N VAL A 380 -10.45 -13.67 -0.24
CA VAL A 380 -11.27 -14.53 -1.12
C VAL A 380 -11.10 -14.06 -2.56
N MET A 381 -10.75 -15.00 -3.42
CA MET A 381 -10.54 -14.78 -4.84
C MET A 381 -11.46 -15.67 -5.67
N ARG A 382 -11.79 -15.21 -6.88
CA ARG A 382 -12.42 -16.00 -7.93
C ARG A 382 -11.47 -16.12 -9.11
N ARG A 383 -11.39 -17.31 -9.71
CA ARG A 383 -10.63 -17.60 -10.93
C ARG A 383 -11.59 -17.86 -12.09
N ASP A 384 -11.41 -17.18 -13.22
CA ASP A 384 -12.20 -17.44 -14.42
C ASP A 384 -11.67 -18.64 -15.24
N ALA A 385 -12.36 -18.96 -16.34
CA ALA A 385 -12.01 -20.08 -17.21
C ALA A 385 -10.65 -19.93 -17.91
N ASN A 386 -10.15 -18.69 -18.05
CA ASN A 386 -8.83 -18.40 -18.61
C ASN A 386 -7.74 -18.36 -17.54
N GLY A 387 -8.07 -18.58 -16.25
CA GLY A 387 -7.12 -18.58 -15.16
C GLY A 387 -6.79 -17.21 -14.57
N PHE A 388 -7.48 -16.15 -14.96
CA PHE A 388 -7.35 -14.85 -14.33
C PHE A 388 -8.03 -14.80 -12.97
N PHE A 389 -7.40 -14.10 -12.02
CA PHE A 389 -7.90 -13.96 -10.65
C PHE A 389 -8.57 -12.61 -10.43
N TYR A 390 -9.63 -12.62 -9.62
CA TYR A 390 -10.41 -11.44 -9.23
C TYR A 390 -10.59 -11.42 -7.72
N PHE A 391 -10.39 -10.26 -7.11
CA PHE A 391 -10.66 -10.06 -5.69
C PHE A 391 -12.18 -10.00 -5.43
N VAL A 392 -12.66 -10.86 -4.53
CA VAL A 392 -14.06 -10.93 -4.09
C VAL A 392 -14.24 -10.15 -2.78
N GLY A 393 -13.39 -10.43 -1.79
CA GLY A 393 -13.47 -9.79 -0.47
C GLY A 393 -12.51 -10.42 0.52
N ARG A 394 -12.64 -10.03 1.79
CA ARG A 394 -11.93 -10.65 2.91
C ARG A 394 -12.80 -11.74 3.53
N ALA A 395 -12.20 -12.86 3.91
CA ALA A 395 -12.91 -13.93 4.61
C ALA A 395 -13.40 -13.46 6.00
N ASP A 396 -12.63 -12.60 6.67
CA ASP A 396 -12.93 -12.03 7.98
C ASP A 396 -13.91 -10.83 7.94
N ASP A 397 -14.10 -10.20 6.77
CA ASP A 397 -15.12 -9.14 6.56
C ASP A 397 -16.47 -9.72 6.10
N MET A 398 -16.50 -10.98 5.70
CA MET A 398 -17.71 -11.66 5.26
C MET A 398 -18.70 -11.80 6.43
N PHE A 399 -19.97 -11.59 6.16
CA PHE A 399 -21.04 -11.81 7.13
C PHE A 399 -22.21 -12.55 6.50
N VAL A 400 -23.00 -13.22 7.35
CA VAL A 400 -24.18 -13.98 6.92
C VAL A 400 -25.42 -13.11 7.00
N CYS A 401 -26.21 -13.07 5.92
CA CYS A 401 -27.53 -12.46 5.87
C CYS A 401 -28.55 -13.45 5.36
N ALA A 402 -29.49 -13.85 6.20
CA ALA A 402 -30.55 -14.82 5.85
C ALA A 402 -30.02 -16.14 5.25
N GLY A 403 -28.88 -16.62 5.75
CA GLY A 403 -28.23 -17.86 5.28
C GLY A 403 -27.24 -17.69 4.13
N GLU A 404 -27.14 -16.50 3.55
CA GLU A 404 -26.25 -16.21 2.41
C GLU A 404 -25.01 -15.44 2.88
N ASN A 405 -23.85 -15.78 2.30
CA ASN A 405 -22.60 -15.09 2.56
C ASN A 405 -22.54 -13.78 1.78
N ILE A 406 -22.32 -12.67 2.50
CA ILE A 406 -22.15 -11.34 1.92
C ILE A 406 -20.71 -10.87 2.10
N TYR A 407 -20.08 -10.54 1.00
CA TYR A 407 -18.81 -9.83 0.97
C TYR A 407 -19.07 -8.33 0.76
N PRO A 408 -18.77 -7.45 1.71
CA PRO A 408 -19.06 -6.01 1.61
C PRO A 408 -18.61 -5.39 0.29
N VAL A 409 -17.42 -5.77 -0.21
CA VAL A 409 -16.85 -5.24 -1.46
C VAL A 409 -17.69 -5.56 -2.69
N GLU A 410 -18.40 -6.69 -2.72
CA GLU A 410 -19.31 -7.02 -3.83
C GLU A 410 -20.52 -6.09 -3.85
N VAL A 411 -21.08 -5.84 -2.67
CA VAL A 411 -22.19 -4.88 -2.53
C VAL A 411 -21.73 -3.46 -2.87
N GLU A 412 -20.55 -3.05 -2.42
CA GLU A 412 -19.96 -1.76 -2.75
C GLU A 412 -19.81 -1.56 -4.25
N LYS A 413 -19.25 -2.55 -4.96
CA LYS A 413 -19.13 -2.53 -6.43
C LYS A 413 -20.49 -2.43 -7.13
N LEU A 414 -21.50 -3.15 -6.63
CA LEU A 414 -22.86 -3.10 -7.15
C LEU A 414 -23.47 -1.71 -7.03
N LEU A 415 -23.28 -1.04 -5.88
CA LEU A 415 -23.78 0.31 -5.65
C LEU A 415 -23.01 1.36 -6.46
N GLU A 416 -21.69 1.20 -6.58
CA GLU A 416 -20.81 2.10 -7.33
C GLU A 416 -21.01 1.97 -8.86
N ALA A 417 -21.68 0.92 -9.34
CA ALA A 417 -22.12 0.82 -10.73
C ALA A 417 -23.25 1.80 -11.07
N HIS A 418 -23.93 2.38 -10.09
CA HIS A 418 -24.93 3.44 -10.33
C HIS A 418 -24.24 4.76 -10.69
N PRO A 419 -24.61 5.44 -11.79
CA PRO A 419 -23.89 6.63 -12.29
C PRO A 419 -23.87 7.81 -11.33
N GLU A 420 -24.84 7.91 -10.42
CA GLU A 420 -24.91 8.96 -9.42
C GLU A 420 -24.19 8.63 -8.10
N VAL A 421 -23.59 7.44 -7.99
CA VAL A 421 -22.77 7.03 -6.84
C VAL A 421 -21.31 7.30 -7.16
N ARG A 422 -20.65 8.06 -6.28
CA ARG A 422 -19.21 8.30 -6.37
C ARG A 422 -18.40 7.25 -5.64
N GLN A 423 -18.89 6.85 -4.46
CA GLN A 423 -18.22 5.89 -3.59
C GLN A 423 -19.23 5.27 -2.61
N ALA A 424 -19.05 3.99 -2.31
CA ALA A 424 -19.85 3.29 -1.32
C ALA A 424 -18.96 2.50 -0.35
N SER A 425 -19.40 2.34 0.88
CA SER A 425 -18.84 1.37 1.83
C SER A 425 -19.94 0.70 2.59
N VAL A 426 -19.80 -0.62 2.79
CA VAL A 426 -20.83 -1.48 3.38
C VAL A 426 -20.30 -2.12 4.66
N VAL A 427 -21.14 -2.09 5.70
CA VAL A 427 -20.87 -2.72 6.99
C VAL A 427 -22.05 -3.60 7.41
N PRO A 428 -21.80 -4.68 8.18
CA PRO A 428 -22.86 -5.50 8.75
C PRO A 428 -23.52 -4.81 9.94
N LEU A 429 -24.84 -4.72 9.95
CA LEU A 429 -25.60 -4.34 11.14
C LEU A 429 -26.30 -5.59 11.69
N PRO A 430 -26.17 -5.94 12.97
CA PRO A 430 -26.87 -7.07 13.57
C PRO A 430 -28.39 -6.99 13.37
N ASP A 431 -29.03 -8.09 13.03
CA ASP A 431 -30.46 -8.24 12.78
C ASP A 431 -30.96 -9.55 13.40
N GLU A 432 -32.07 -9.48 14.14
CA GLU A 432 -32.58 -10.62 14.92
C GLU A 432 -33.08 -11.78 14.02
N GLU A 433 -33.59 -11.50 12.82
CA GLU A 433 -34.11 -12.51 11.91
C GLU A 433 -33.06 -13.02 10.91
N ARG A 434 -32.12 -12.15 10.50
CA ARG A 434 -31.20 -12.41 9.41
C ARG A 434 -29.73 -12.55 9.85
N ALA A 435 -29.47 -12.59 11.13
CA ALA A 435 -28.15 -12.51 11.77
C ALA A 435 -27.46 -11.15 11.53
N ALA A 436 -27.30 -10.71 10.31
CA ALA A 436 -26.85 -9.36 9.99
C ALA A 436 -27.46 -8.90 8.65
N VAL A 437 -27.53 -7.58 8.46
CA VAL A 437 -28.00 -6.98 7.21
C VAL A 437 -26.96 -5.99 6.66
N PRO A 438 -26.79 -5.90 5.33
CA PRO A 438 -25.90 -4.92 4.73
C PRO A 438 -26.46 -3.50 4.90
N VAL A 439 -25.58 -2.61 5.39
CA VAL A 439 -25.84 -1.18 5.55
C VAL A 439 -24.81 -0.42 4.72
N ALA A 440 -25.27 0.48 3.85
CA ALA A 440 -24.42 1.23 2.95
C ALA A 440 -24.26 2.69 3.38
N PHE A 441 -23.02 3.15 3.42
CA PHE A 441 -22.66 4.58 3.47
C PHE A 441 -22.23 5.01 2.07
N VAL A 442 -22.89 6.02 1.51
CA VAL A 442 -22.79 6.36 0.10
C VAL A 442 -22.45 7.83 -0.08
N VAL A 443 -21.40 8.08 -0.84
CA VAL A 443 -21.04 9.41 -1.32
C VAL A 443 -21.61 9.57 -2.72
N ARG A 444 -22.52 10.53 -2.90
CA ARG A 444 -23.14 10.81 -4.19
C ARG A 444 -22.23 11.64 -5.10
N GLN A 445 -22.46 11.57 -6.40
CA GLN A 445 -21.87 12.54 -7.35
C GLN A 445 -22.36 13.95 -7.05
N PRO A 446 -21.56 14.99 -7.34
CA PRO A 446 -22.00 16.39 -7.19
C PRO A 446 -23.30 16.67 -7.97
N GLY A 447 -24.27 17.29 -7.30
CA GLY A 447 -25.58 17.59 -7.89
C GLY A 447 -26.57 16.42 -7.95
N SER A 448 -26.19 15.23 -7.51
CA SER A 448 -27.08 14.06 -7.47
C SER A 448 -28.22 14.24 -6.47
N THR A 449 -29.42 13.81 -6.91
CA THR A 449 -30.63 13.73 -6.10
C THR A 449 -31.03 12.29 -5.78
N LEU A 450 -30.15 11.32 -6.03
CA LEU A 450 -30.36 9.90 -5.81
C LEU A 450 -30.92 9.63 -4.41
N SER A 451 -32.06 8.96 -4.34
CA SER A 451 -32.66 8.55 -3.06
C SER A 451 -32.15 7.18 -2.59
N ALA A 452 -32.33 6.91 -1.30
CA ALA A 452 -31.99 5.60 -0.74
C ALA A 452 -32.83 4.48 -1.38
N GLU A 453 -34.08 4.75 -1.71
CA GLU A 453 -34.96 3.78 -2.33
C GLU A 453 -34.54 3.48 -3.78
N ASP A 454 -34.19 4.49 -4.59
CA ASP A 454 -33.73 4.29 -5.95
C ASP A 454 -32.44 3.45 -5.97
N LEU A 455 -31.52 3.69 -5.02
CA LEU A 455 -30.30 2.93 -4.91
C LEU A 455 -30.54 1.47 -4.49
N LYS A 456 -31.51 1.22 -3.60
CA LYS A 456 -31.92 -0.15 -3.25
C LYS A 456 -32.54 -0.87 -4.45
N GLN A 457 -33.40 -0.19 -5.22
CA GLN A 457 -33.98 -0.72 -6.46
C GLN A 457 -32.91 -1.03 -7.50
N HIS A 458 -31.90 -0.15 -7.64
CA HIS A 458 -30.75 -0.44 -8.49
C HIS A 458 -30.03 -1.72 -8.06
N ALA A 459 -29.78 -1.89 -6.77
CA ALA A 459 -29.13 -3.08 -6.24
C ALA A 459 -29.96 -4.36 -6.48
N LEU A 460 -31.28 -4.28 -6.30
CA LEU A 460 -32.20 -5.41 -6.56
C LEU A 460 -32.28 -5.77 -8.04
N ALA A 461 -32.18 -4.79 -8.94
CA ALA A 461 -32.26 -5.00 -10.38
C ALA A 461 -30.95 -5.57 -10.98
N ASN A 462 -29.80 -5.29 -10.35
CA ASN A 462 -28.49 -5.59 -10.92
C ASN A 462 -27.67 -6.61 -10.11
N GLY A 463 -28.18 -7.08 -8.96
CA GLY A 463 -27.49 -8.05 -8.10
C GLY A 463 -28.43 -9.01 -7.38
N PRO A 464 -27.88 -9.98 -6.65
CA PRO A 464 -28.66 -10.89 -5.84
C PRO A 464 -29.49 -10.16 -4.77
N ALA A 465 -30.74 -10.58 -4.56
CA ALA A 465 -31.65 -9.91 -3.63
C ALA A 465 -31.13 -9.84 -2.18
N TYR A 466 -30.30 -10.79 -1.76
CA TYR A 466 -29.71 -10.79 -0.41
C TYR A 466 -28.59 -9.75 -0.26
N GLN A 467 -27.98 -9.27 -1.34
CA GLN A 467 -26.92 -8.26 -1.32
C GLN A 467 -27.44 -6.82 -1.26
N HIS A 468 -28.74 -6.56 -1.51
CA HIS A 468 -29.22 -5.18 -1.49
C HIS A 468 -29.16 -4.58 -0.06
N PRO A 469 -28.69 -3.33 0.09
CA PRO A 469 -28.56 -2.70 1.41
C PRO A 469 -29.93 -2.45 2.05
N ARG A 470 -30.09 -2.87 3.30
CA ARG A 470 -31.35 -2.64 4.05
C ARG A 470 -31.46 -1.22 4.55
N ARG A 471 -30.32 -0.58 4.79
CA ARG A 471 -30.21 0.82 5.19
C ARG A 471 -29.18 1.52 4.29
N VAL A 472 -29.45 2.76 3.97
CA VAL A 472 -28.53 3.63 3.21
C VAL A 472 -28.40 4.95 3.95
N ALA A 473 -27.17 5.40 4.18
CA ALA A 473 -26.86 6.72 4.67
C ALA A 473 -26.03 7.48 3.62
N PHE A 474 -26.48 8.67 3.24
CA PHE A 474 -25.66 9.53 2.39
C PHE A 474 -24.72 10.37 3.23
N VAL A 475 -23.45 10.37 2.86
CA VAL A 475 -22.38 11.09 3.54
C VAL A 475 -21.62 11.97 2.54
N THR A 476 -20.98 13.01 3.04
CA THR A 476 -20.16 13.90 2.19
C THR A 476 -18.84 13.24 1.82
N GLU A 477 -18.30 12.43 2.73
CA GLU A 477 -17.08 11.64 2.54
C GLU A 477 -17.11 10.41 3.46
N LEU A 478 -16.32 9.39 3.13
CA LEU A 478 -16.10 8.22 3.98
C LEU A 478 -14.94 8.49 4.96
N PRO A 479 -14.98 7.95 6.19
CA PRO A 479 -13.87 8.05 7.12
C PRO A 479 -12.67 7.23 6.66
N TRP A 480 -11.46 7.71 6.92
CA TRP A 480 -10.21 7.10 6.48
C TRP A 480 -9.39 6.63 7.67
N ALA A 481 -8.95 5.38 7.62
CA ALA A 481 -7.91 4.87 8.50
C ALA A 481 -6.51 5.39 8.09
N GLY A 482 -5.54 5.31 8.99
CA GLY A 482 -4.18 5.80 8.77
C GLY A 482 -3.44 5.19 7.56
N THR A 483 -3.99 4.14 6.95
CA THR A 483 -3.46 3.45 5.76
C THR A 483 -4.05 3.95 4.44
N ASN A 484 -4.81 5.05 4.43
CA ASN A 484 -5.61 5.53 3.30
C ASN A 484 -6.66 4.52 2.81
N LYS A 485 -7.16 3.67 3.72
CA LYS A 485 -8.31 2.77 3.51
C LYS A 485 -9.52 3.31 4.26
N VAL A 486 -10.72 2.95 3.81
CA VAL A 486 -11.96 3.30 4.52
C VAL A 486 -11.93 2.68 5.92
N ASP A 487 -12.25 3.48 6.93
CA ASP A 487 -12.38 3.02 8.33
C ASP A 487 -13.76 2.39 8.55
N ARG A 488 -13.85 1.07 8.29
CA ARG A 488 -15.10 0.31 8.46
C ARG A 488 -15.52 0.21 9.93
N HIS A 489 -14.57 0.30 10.87
CA HIS A 489 -14.91 0.29 12.30
C HIS A 489 -15.68 1.57 12.68
N ALA A 490 -15.21 2.72 12.25
CA ALA A 490 -15.90 3.99 12.43
C ALA A 490 -17.30 3.97 11.78
N LEU A 491 -17.42 3.42 10.57
CA LEU A 491 -18.71 3.27 9.89
C LEU A 491 -19.67 2.33 10.63
N LEU A 492 -19.17 1.23 11.19
CA LEU A 492 -20.00 0.31 11.99
C LEU A 492 -20.53 0.97 13.27
N GLN A 493 -19.71 1.79 13.95
CA GLN A 493 -20.17 2.55 15.11
C GLN A 493 -21.23 3.58 14.72
N GLN A 494 -21.06 4.27 13.59
CA GLN A 494 -22.08 5.18 13.06
C GLN A 494 -23.38 4.46 12.69
N ALA A 495 -23.29 3.29 12.06
CA ALA A 495 -24.46 2.47 11.73
C ALA A 495 -25.28 2.11 12.99
N ARG A 496 -24.59 1.69 14.05
CA ARG A 496 -25.23 1.40 15.35
C ARG A 496 -25.90 2.63 15.98
N ALA A 497 -25.24 3.78 15.91
CA ALA A 497 -25.79 5.04 16.41
C ALA A 497 -27.02 5.48 15.60
N LEU A 498 -26.99 5.36 14.28
CA LEU A 498 -28.12 5.66 13.40
C LEU A 498 -29.31 4.72 13.66
N GLU A 499 -29.06 3.43 13.87
CA GLU A 499 -30.11 2.46 14.20
C GLU A 499 -30.76 2.78 15.56
N ALA A 500 -29.95 3.04 16.59
CA ALA A 500 -30.43 3.40 17.93
C ALA A 500 -31.27 4.68 17.94
N SER A 501 -30.93 5.67 17.11
CA SER A 501 -31.66 6.93 17.00
C SER A 501 -32.80 6.90 15.98
N ARG A 502 -33.01 5.78 15.28
CA ARG A 502 -33.88 5.69 14.08
C ARG A 502 -33.60 6.76 13.03
N GLY A 503 -32.33 7.19 12.94
CA GLY A 503 -31.86 8.31 12.14
C GLY A 503 -31.53 7.96 10.69
N TRP A 504 -32.01 6.83 10.14
CA TRP A 504 -31.80 6.49 8.73
C TRP A 504 -32.62 7.40 7.83
N SER A 505 -32.03 7.82 6.71
CA SER A 505 -32.68 8.70 5.75
C SER A 505 -33.88 8.00 5.08
N ASP A 506 -35.09 8.38 5.48
CA ASP A 506 -36.32 8.06 4.78
C ASP A 506 -36.44 8.94 3.52
N GLY A 507 -35.67 8.60 2.48
CA GLY A 507 -35.87 9.11 1.11
C GLY A 507 -35.71 10.62 0.85
N ARG A 508 -35.41 11.48 1.83
CA ARG A 508 -35.18 12.92 1.62
C ARG A 508 -33.75 13.31 1.98
N ALA A 509 -33.13 14.10 1.10
CA ALA A 509 -31.75 14.52 1.11
C ALA A 509 -31.32 15.23 2.41
N ASN A 510 -30.82 14.48 3.40
CA ASN A 510 -30.00 15.03 4.47
C ASN A 510 -28.63 14.35 4.40
N SER A 511 -27.64 15.05 3.84
CA SER A 511 -26.25 14.66 3.95
C SER A 511 -25.80 14.89 5.40
N LEU A 512 -25.47 13.79 6.09
CA LEU A 512 -24.81 13.87 7.39
C LEU A 512 -23.38 14.41 7.19
N SER A 513 -23.10 15.59 7.72
CA SER A 513 -21.73 16.11 7.78
C SER A 513 -20.98 15.38 8.88
N LEU A 514 -19.87 14.75 8.53
CA LEU A 514 -18.93 14.13 9.47
C LEU A 514 -18.09 15.24 10.14
N THR A 515 -18.71 16.06 11.00
CA THR A 515 -17.95 16.97 11.85
C THR A 515 -17.86 16.39 13.25
N GLY A 516 -16.66 15.94 13.62
CA GLY A 516 -16.35 15.68 15.02
C GLY A 516 -15.55 14.42 15.29
N ALA A 517 -14.24 14.50 15.18
CA ALA A 517 -13.24 13.92 16.08
C ALA A 517 -11.81 14.19 15.54
N HIS A 518 -11.46 15.46 15.44
CA HIS A 518 -10.06 15.86 15.52
C HIS A 518 -9.97 16.83 16.70
N ALA A 519 -9.76 16.28 17.88
CA ALA A 519 -9.35 17.05 19.04
C ALA A 519 -8.26 16.24 19.76
N SER A 520 -7.09 16.88 19.84
CA SER A 520 -5.86 16.60 20.60
C SER A 520 -5.08 15.33 20.28
#